data_8f310bbd3dd3304a97b80c1f5f690eee
#
_entry.id   8f310bbd3dd3304a97b80c1f5f690eee
#
_cell.length_a   1.000
_cell.length_b   1.000
_cell.length_c   1.000
_cell.angle_alpha   90.00
_cell.angle_beta   90.00
_cell.angle_gamma   90.00
#
_symmetry.space_group_name_H-M   'P 1'
#
loop_
_entity.id
_entity.type
_entity.pdbx_description
1 polymer ?
#
loop_
_entity_poly.entity_id
_entity_poly.type
_entity_poly.pdbx_seq_one_letter_code
_entity_poly.pdbx_strand_id
1 'polypeptide(L)'
;MLKDTKEKENSTPKEVFENKKKDLKKKKEELERIIEETEKEEADFAKKADKAEKEIEERLMGAYYRIRSSYRNGLAVVAVSRNSCGGCYAVVPPQRQAEIKQAKKIIICEHCGRILVDEAAMDA
;
A
#
# COMPACT_ATOMS: atom_id res chain seq x y z
N MET A 1 -37.55 -47.81 3.55
CA MET A 1 -36.48 -47.63 2.54
C MET A 1 -36.50 -46.24 1.88
N LEU A 2 -37.56 -45.80 1.29
CA LEU A 2 -37.64 -44.47 0.64
C LEU A 2 -37.58 -43.27 1.61
N LYS A 3 -38.03 -43.42 2.84
CA LYS A 3 -37.92 -42.38 3.89
C LYS A 3 -36.49 -42.21 4.37
N ASP A 4 -35.76 -43.31 4.59
CA ASP A 4 -34.41 -43.28 5.09
C ASP A 4 -33.39 -42.69 4.10
N THR A 5 -33.63 -42.90 2.79
CA THR A 5 -32.82 -42.30 1.74
C THR A 5 -33.04 -40.79 1.62
N LYS A 6 -34.27 -40.31 1.73
CA LYS A 6 -34.60 -38.88 1.73
C LYS A 6 -34.11 -38.14 2.98
N GLU A 7 -34.11 -38.80 4.15
CA GLU A 7 -33.57 -38.22 5.36
C GLU A 7 -32.04 -38.12 5.32
N LYS A 8 -31.36 -39.11 4.72
CA LYS A 8 -29.92 -39.06 4.47
C LYS A 8 -29.53 -38.03 3.41
N GLU A 9 -30.32 -37.88 2.36
CA GLU A 9 -30.11 -36.84 1.35
C GLU A 9 -30.30 -35.42 1.91
N ASN A 10 -31.16 -35.23 2.89
CA ASN A 10 -31.39 -33.95 3.55
C ASN A 10 -30.38 -33.63 4.69
N SER A 11 -29.73 -34.65 5.28
CA SER A 11 -28.77 -34.42 6.37
C SER A 11 -27.48 -33.80 5.87
N THR A 12 -26.94 -34.23 4.73
CA THR A 12 -25.71 -33.72 4.15
C THR A 12 -25.79 -32.23 3.76
N PRO A 13 -26.85 -31.74 3.07
CA PRO A 13 -27.00 -30.32 2.80
C PRO A 13 -27.17 -29.46 4.05
N LYS A 14 -27.81 -29.97 5.09
CA LYS A 14 -27.92 -29.26 6.37
C LYS A 14 -26.60 -29.10 7.08
N GLU A 15 -25.79 -30.16 7.12
CA GLU A 15 -24.43 -30.10 7.69
C GLU A 15 -23.53 -29.13 6.94
N VAL A 16 -23.57 -29.15 5.61
CA VAL A 16 -22.84 -28.21 4.75
C VAL A 16 -23.30 -26.77 5.01
N PHE A 17 -24.60 -26.55 5.15
CA PHE A 17 -25.17 -25.23 5.46
C PHE A 17 -24.72 -24.72 6.83
N GLU A 18 -24.77 -25.55 7.85
CA GLU A 18 -24.31 -25.19 9.20
C GLU A 18 -22.80 -24.88 9.24
N ASN A 19 -21.98 -25.67 8.54
CA ASN A 19 -20.55 -25.44 8.43
C ASN A 19 -20.25 -24.11 7.72
N LYS A 20 -20.93 -23.82 6.60
CA LYS A 20 -20.81 -22.55 5.88
C LYS A 20 -21.24 -21.35 6.72
N LYS A 21 -22.30 -21.53 7.54
CA LYS A 21 -22.76 -20.50 8.46
C LYS A 21 -21.76 -20.19 9.54
N LYS A 22 -21.11 -21.22 10.11
CA LYS A 22 -20.03 -21.07 11.08
C LYS A 22 -18.81 -20.38 10.46
N ASP A 23 -18.42 -20.79 9.26
CA ASP A 23 -17.30 -20.18 8.53
C ASP A 23 -17.57 -18.71 8.21
N LEU A 24 -18.78 -18.38 7.80
CA LEU A 24 -19.19 -17.00 7.55
C LEU A 24 -19.11 -16.14 8.81
N LYS A 25 -19.56 -16.67 9.95
CA LYS A 25 -19.48 -15.98 11.24
C LYS A 25 -18.03 -15.70 11.63
N LYS A 26 -17.15 -16.69 11.51
CA LYS A 26 -15.70 -16.54 11.80
C LYS A 26 -15.06 -15.49 10.88
N LYS A 27 -15.35 -15.54 9.58
CA LYS A 27 -14.84 -14.56 8.62
C LYS A 27 -15.33 -13.15 8.88
N LYS A 28 -16.56 -12.97 9.31
CA LYS A 28 -17.09 -11.67 9.74
C LYS A 28 -16.38 -11.12 10.96
N GLU A 29 -16.15 -11.95 11.97
CA GLU A 29 -15.43 -11.57 13.20
C GLU A 29 -13.97 -11.19 12.88
N GLU A 30 -13.29 -11.95 12.01
CA GLU A 30 -11.95 -11.64 11.54
C GLU A 30 -11.92 -10.31 10.75
N LEU A 31 -12.90 -10.09 9.89
CA LEU A 31 -13.02 -8.87 9.11
C LEU A 31 -13.22 -7.64 10.01
N GLU A 32 -14.11 -7.72 10.99
CA GLU A 32 -14.33 -6.64 11.95
C GLU A 32 -13.06 -6.31 12.73
N ARG A 33 -12.31 -7.32 13.17
CA ARG A 33 -11.04 -7.12 13.86
C ARG A 33 -10.00 -6.46 12.96
N ILE A 34 -9.89 -6.91 11.70
CA ILE A 34 -8.98 -6.31 10.72
C ILE A 34 -9.35 -4.85 10.45
N ILE A 35 -10.63 -4.54 10.32
CA ILE A 35 -11.11 -3.16 10.11
C ILE A 35 -10.73 -2.28 11.29
N GLU A 36 -10.97 -2.71 12.54
CA GLU A 36 -10.61 -1.94 13.73
C GLU A 36 -9.10 -1.68 13.84
N GLU A 37 -8.29 -2.72 13.58
CA GLU A 37 -6.82 -2.58 13.57
C GLU A 37 -6.36 -1.62 12.48
N THR A 38 -6.91 -1.75 11.27
CA THR A 38 -6.58 -0.90 10.12
C THR A 38 -6.98 0.55 10.36
N GLU A 39 -8.16 0.80 10.92
CA GLU A 39 -8.61 2.17 11.24
C GLU A 39 -7.70 2.86 12.27
N LYS A 40 -7.20 2.11 13.26
CA LYS A 40 -6.22 2.63 14.23
C LYS A 40 -4.90 2.97 13.56
N GLU A 41 -4.40 2.09 12.70
CA GLU A 41 -3.17 2.31 11.94
C GLU A 41 -3.31 3.50 11.00
N GLU A 42 -4.42 3.62 10.27
CA GLU A 42 -4.70 4.77 9.40
C GLU A 42 -4.70 6.08 10.17
N ALA A 43 -5.34 6.12 11.34
CA ALA A 43 -5.36 7.31 12.18
C ALA A 43 -3.96 7.73 12.65
N ASP A 44 -3.12 6.76 13.01
CA ASP A 44 -1.75 7.02 13.42
C ASP A 44 -0.86 7.48 12.25
N PHE A 45 -1.01 6.87 11.08
CA PHE A 45 -0.30 7.30 9.88
C PHE A 45 -0.77 8.69 9.41
N ALA A 46 -2.06 9.00 9.50
CA ALA A 46 -2.59 10.32 9.17
C ALA A 46 -1.98 11.41 10.08
N LYS A 47 -1.87 11.15 11.38
CA LYS A 47 -1.21 12.08 12.32
C LYS A 47 0.26 12.28 12.02
N LYS A 48 0.97 11.21 11.68
CA LYS A 48 2.39 11.28 11.28
C LYS A 48 2.56 12.04 9.97
N ALA A 49 1.69 11.82 9.00
CA ALA A 49 1.66 12.53 7.73
C ALA A 49 1.41 14.03 7.92
N ASP A 50 0.43 14.41 8.73
CA ASP A 50 0.13 15.82 9.04
C ASP A 50 1.32 16.54 9.70
N LYS A 51 2.03 15.87 10.60
CA LYS A 51 3.24 16.43 11.22
C LYS A 51 4.35 16.62 10.19
N ALA A 52 4.60 15.63 9.35
CA ALA A 52 5.61 15.70 8.30
C ALA A 52 5.28 16.77 7.26
N GLU A 53 4.01 16.94 6.90
CA GLU A 53 3.54 17.95 5.96
C GLU A 53 3.83 19.37 6.44
N LYS A 54 3.71 19.63 7.74
CA LYS A 54 4.01 20.96 8.33
C LYS A 54 5.48 21.34 8.25
N GLU A 55 6.38 20.36 8.16
CA GLU A 55 7.82 20.57 8.04
C GLU A 55 8.27 20.79 6.58
N ILE A 56 7.41 20.52 5.62
CA ILE A 56 7.70 20.59 4.18
C ILE A 56 7.10 21.86 3.59
N GLU A 57 7.83 22.49 2.69
CA GLU A 57 7.38 23.67 1.95
C GLU A 57 6.11 23.37 1.12
N GLU A 58 5.12 24.26 1.19
CA GLU A 58 3.81 24.08 0.53
C GLU A 58 3.92 23.81 -0.98
N ARG A 59 4.86 24.46 -1.64
CA ARG A 59 5.13 24.25 -3.07
C ARG A 59 5.53 22.81 -3.39
N LEU A 60 6.37 22.21 -2.55
CA LEU A 60 6.81 20.82 -2.67
C LEU A 60 5.69 19.84 -2.37
N MET A 61 4.84 20.15 -1.40
CA MET A 61 3.66 19.33 -1.09
C MET A 61 2.66 19.34 -2.24
N GLY A 62 2.44 20.46 -2.90
CA GLY A 62 1.61 20.55 -4.10
C GLY A 62 2.13 19.66 -5.23
N ALA A 63 3.42 19.65 -5.48
CA ALA A 63 4.05 18.77 -6.45
C ALA A 63 3.92 17.29 -6.07
N TYR A 64 4.13 16.96 -4.81
CA TYR A 64 3.97 15.61 -4.27
C TYR A 64 2.55 15.07 -4.49
N TYR A 65 1.53 15.83 -4.13
CA TYR A 65 0.14 15.41 -4.31
C TYR A 65 -0.24 15.24 -5.78
N ARG A 66 0.27 16.11 -6.64
CA ARG A 66 0.06 16.00 -8.10
C ARG A 66 0.63 14.69 -8.65
N ILE A 67 1.85 14.35 -8.27
CA ILE A 67 2.50 13.12 -8.70
C ILE A 67 1.76 11.91 -8.11
N ARG A 68 1.42 11.96 -6.83
CA ARG A 68 0.70 10.88 -6.15
C ARG A 68 -0.65 10.56 -6.79
N SER A 69 -1.41 11.58 -7.17
CA SER A 69 -2.71 11.40 -7.81
C SER A 69 -2.62 10.92 -9.27
N SER A 70 -1.50 11.18 -9.95
CA SER A 70 -1.29 10.78 -11.34
C SER A 70 -1.02 9.29 -11.52
N TYR A 71 -0.58 8.60 -10.50
CA TYR A 71 -0.25 7.16 -10.56
C TYR A 71 -1.20 6.32 -9.71
N ARG A 72 -1.58 5.17 -10.23
CA ARG A 72 -2.48 4.23 -9.54
C ARG A 72 -1.95 3.73 -8.20
N ASN A 73 -0.65 3.50 -8.11
CA ASN A 73 0.00 3.02 -6.90
C ASN A 73 0.27 4.10 -5.86
N GLY A 74 0.04 5.38 -6.19
CA GLY A 74 0.25 6.51 -5.30
C GLY A 74 1.71 6.70 -4.85
N LEU A 75 2.68 6.14 -5.56
CA LEU A 75 4.10 6.28 -5.27
C LEU A 75 4.65 7.57 -5.92
N ALA A 76 4.78 8.63 -5.14
CA ALA A 76 5.35 9.89 -5.58
C ALA A 76 6.86 9.96 -5.33
N VAL A 77 7.34 9.33 -4.27
CA VAL A 77 8.75 9.26 -3.89
C VAL A 77 9.22 7.82 -3.99
N VAL A 78 10.28 7.57 -4.74
CA VAL A 78 10.85 6.24 -4.96
C VAL A 78 12.35 6.26 -4.78
N ALA A 79 12.91 5.15 -4.32
CA ALA A 79 14.34 4.99 -4.20
C ALA A 79 14.98 4.60 -5.54
N VAL A 80 16.22 4.99 -5.73
CA VAL A 80 17.06 4.49 -6.83
C VAL A 80 17.72 3.20 -6.36
N SER A 81 17.34 2.10 -6.99
CA SER A 81 17.90 0.79 -6.72
C SER A 81 18.49 0.19 -7.99
N ARG A 82 19.67 -0.41 -7.87
CA ARG A 82 20.38 -1.03 -9.01
C ARG A 82 20.50 -0.14 -10.24
N ASN A 83 20.85 1.13 -10.02
CA ASN A 83 20.99 2.15 -11.07
C ASN A 83 19.71 2.46 -11.84
N SER A 84 18.55 2.13 -11.31
CA SER A 84 17.26 2.39 -11.94
C SER A 84 16.27 3.06 -11.00
N CYS A 85 15.30 3.77 -11.58
CA CYS A 85 14.18 4.36 -10.85
C CYS A 85 13.30 3.26 -10.25
N GLY A 86 13.00 3.34 -8.97
CA GLY A 86 12.14 2.38 -8.28
C GLY A 86 10.67 2.38 -8.72
N GLY A 87 10.26 3.36 -9.54
CA GLY A 87 8.90 3.47 -10.06
C GLY A 87 8.73 3.00 -11.50
N CYS A 88 9.50 3.55 -12.43
CA CYS A 88 9.42 3.24 -13.87
C CYS A 88 10.52 2.30 -14.37
N TYR A 89 11.49 2.00 -13.54
CA TYR A 89 12.66 1.14 -13.85
C TYR A 89 13.57 1.66 -14.96
N ALA A 90 13.46 2.92 -15.33
CA ALA A 90 14.37 3.56 -16.25
C ALA A 90 15.75 3.74 -15.64
N VAL A 91 16.79 3.59 -16.44
CA VAL A 91 18.18 3.75 -16.01
C VAL A 91 18.45 5.19 -15.58
N VAL A 92 19.04 5.35 -14.40
CA VAL A 92 19.46 6.65 -13.88
C VAL A 92 20.97 6.82 -14.12
N PRO A 93 21.41 7.89 -14.79
CA PRO A 93 22.83 8.12 -15.04
C PRO A 93 23.65 8.19 -13.72
N PRO A 94 24.90 7.72 -13.69
CA PRO A 94 25.73 7.72 -12.50
C PRO A 94 25.91 9.09 -11.84
N GLN A 95 25.96 10.14 -12.64
CA GLN A 95 26.06 11.52 -12.16
C GLN A 95 24.82 11.91 -11.36
N ARG A 96 23.63 11.57 -11.82
CA ARG A 96 22.37 11.79 -11.08
C ARG A 96 22.30 10.97 -9.79
N GLN A 97 22.80 9.75 -9.81
CA GLN A 97 22.87 8.92 -8.61
C GLN A 97 23.78 9.55 -7.54
N ALA A 98 24.91 10.10 -7.95
CA ALA A 98 25.80 10.83 -7.04
C ALA A 98 25.14 12.07 -6.44
N GLU A 99 24.39 12.83 -7.22
CA GLU A 99 23.61 13.98 -6.76
C GLU A 99 22.51 13.57 -5.76
N ILE A 100 21.83 12.46 -6.02
CA ILE A 100 20.78 11.89 -5.14
C ILE A 100 21.37 11.50 -3.79
N LYS A 101 22.53 10.85 -3.77
CA LYS A 101 23.24 10.47 -2.54
C LYS A 101 23.65 11.67 -1.70
N GLN A 102 23.99 12.79 -2.34
CA GLN A 102 24.32 14.02 -1.64
C GLN A 102 23.13 14.69 -0.94
N ALA A 103 21.93 14.37 -1.34
CA ALA A 103 20.65 14.87 -0.78
C ALA A 103 20.55 16.42 -0.69
N LYS A 104 21.30 17.14 -1.52
CA LYS A 104 21.31 18.61 -1.53
C LYS A 104 20.16 19.23 -2.31
N LYS A 105 19.60 18.47 -3.24
CA LYS A 105 18.53 18.91 -4.14
C LYS A 105 17.49 17.81 -4.32
N ILE A 106 16.26 18.20 -4.57
CA ILE A 106 15.20 17.29 -5.01
C ILE A 106 15.42 16.95 -6.47
N ILE A 107 15.63 15.69 -6.76
CA ILE A 107 15.86 15.20 -8.12
C ILE A 107 14.63 14.41 -8.56
N ILE A 108 14.17 14.72 -9.75
CA ILE A 108 12.97 14.13 -10.36
C ILE A 108 13.40 13.18 -11.47
N CYS A 109 12.76 12.04 -11.58
CA CYS A 109 12.97 11.11 -12.69
C CYS A 109 12.54 11.76 -14.02
N GLU A 110 13.40 11.76 -15.00
CA GLU A 110 13.12 12.35 -16.32
C GLU A 110 12.05 11.59 -17.11
N HIS A 111 11.83 10.32 -16.78
CA HIS A 111 10.86 9.46 -17.46
C HIS A 111 9.46 9.48 -16.83
N CYS A 112 9.37 9.33 -15.52
CA CYS A 112 8.08 9.22 -14.83
C CYS A 112 7.70 10.43 -13.98
N GLY A 113 8.62 11.35 -13.74
CA GLY A 113 8.38 12.55 -12.94
C GLY A 113 8.31 12.32 -11.42
N ARG A 114 8.56 11.11 -10.94
CA ARG A 114 8.62 10.82 -9.50
C ARG A 114 9.87 11.39 -8.87
N ILE A 115 9.77 11.70 -7.59
CA ILE A 115 10.90 12.19 -6.80
C ILE A 115 11.84 11.01 -6.48
N LEU A 116 13.12 11.18 -6.79
CA LEU A 116 14.14 10.16 -6.54
C LEU A 116 14.88 10.46 -5.22
N VAL A 117 15.02 9.45 -4.40
CA VAL A 117 15.77 9.48 -3.15
C VAL A 117 16.77 8.32 -3.09
N ASP A 118 17.75 8.42 -2.20
CA ASP A 118 18.65 7.30 -1.95
C ASP A 118 17.95 6.18 -1.19
N GLU A 119 18.30 4.94 -1.45
CA GLU A 119 17.73 3.77 -0.78
C GLU A 119 17.86 3.86 0.74
N ALA A 120 18.98 4.36 1.25
CA ALA A 120 19.18 4.59 2.67
C ALA A 120 18.20 5.60 3.30
N ALA A 121 17.65 6.51 2.52
CA ALA A 121 16.65 7.48 3.00
C ALA A 121 15.25 6.87 3.14
N MET A 122 14.98 5.77 2.46
CA MET A 122 13.69 5.07 2.56
C MET A 122 13.60 4.15 3.78
N ASP A 123 14.76 3.67 4.26
CA ASP A 123 14.85 2.78 5.42
C ASP A 123 14.94 3.54 6.77
N ALA A 124 15.07 4.84 6.70
CA ALA A 124 15.09 5.72 7.88
C ALA A 124 13.68 6.16 8.26
#